data_3722be6ba3ec1a42a9fb7a96eac9a170
#
_entry.id   3722be6ba3ec1a42a9fb7a96eac9a170
#
_cell.length_a   1.000
_cell.length_b   1.000
_cell.length_c   1.000
_cell.angle_alpha   90.00
_cell.angle_beta   90.00
_cell.angle_gamma   90.00
#
_symmetry.space_group_name_H-M   'P 1'
#
loop_
_entity.id
_entity.type
_entity.pdbx_description
1 polymer ?
#
loop_
_entity_poly.entity_id
_entity_poly.type
_entity_poly.pdbx_seq_one_letter_code
_entity_poly.pdbx_strand_id
1 'polypeptide(L)'
;MTISRAEYERLQQEKARNAKLEAKLAAREQEQAQVITSLTLQNEWLLEQLKLSKKKLFGRSSEQAEQMVMEQLSFTYVPAGTGIQPSGLEAVPADHGQLAAEHLLKGFSGWLHADGYQGYHKLPGNIRVVGCWAHARRKFDEALQTLPKEMQKDASAAIGECYCSRLFKLEQAFAELTPEERYEKRLEQEKPVLDALLSWANEMQAKTAPKSALGRAIHYLLEQWPYLARYLEDGRLELSNNRAERSIKPFVMGRKNWLFANTPGGAQASAVIYSLIETAKENGLDPYRYLLWVLQNAPQLSETDETWAEKLLPARAPKECYMPHK
;
A
#
# COMPACT_ATOMS: atom_id res chain seq x y z
N MET A 1 47.73 32.54 55.87
CA MET A 1 46.25 32.63 55.91
C MET A 1 45.72 31.32 56.45
N THR A 2 45.17 31.32 57.63
CA THR A 2 44.57 30.16 58.29
C THR A 2 43.11 30.14 57.96
N ILE A 3 42.65 29.12 57.20
CA ILE A 3 41.28 28.92 56.84
C ILE A 3 40.45 28.50 58.06
N SER A 4 39.28 29.05 58.28
CA SER A 4 38.43 28.65 59.41
C SER A 4 37.97 27.21 59.28
N ARG A 5 37.70 26.53 60.38
CA ARG A 5 37.25 25.14 60.40
C ARG A 5 35.95 24.93 59.61
N ALA A 6 35.04 25.86 59.66
CA ALA A 6 33.78 25.84 58.90
C ALA A 6 34.01 25.96 57.38
N GLU A 7 34.97 26.74 56.95
CA GLU A 7 35.38 26.89 55.54
C GLU A 7 36.06 25.67 54.99
N TYR A 8 36.88 25.00 55.83
CA TYR A 8 37.51 23.71 55.48
C TYR A 8 36.46 22.60 55.29
N GLU A 9 35.49 22.49 56.20
CA GLU A 9 34.41 21.52 56.11
C GLU A 9 33.53 21.76 54.87
N ARG A 10 33.27 23.00 54.50
CA ARG A 10 32.53 23.39 53.30
C ARG A 10 33.27 22.99 52.00
N LEU A 11 34.58 23.23 51.93
CA LEU A 11 35.45 22.81 50.83
C LEU A 11 35.51 21.30 50.69
N GLN A 12 35.53 20.54 51.77
CA GLN A 12 35.49 19.07 51.75
C GLN A 12 34.15 18.55 51.23
N GLN A 13 33.03 19.18 51.61
CA GLN A 13 31.72 18.83 51.09
C GLN A 13 31.56 19.14 49.59
N GLU A 14 32.09 20.28 49.14
CA GLU A 14 32.14 20.63 47.71
C GLU A 14 32.98 19.65 46.90
N LYS A 15 34.17 19.28 47.39
CA LYS A 15 35.01 18.26 46.74
C LYS A 15 34.27 16.92 46.63
N ALA A 16 33.62 16.47 47.68
CA ALA A 16 32.86 15.22 47.66
C ALA A 16 31.64 15.28 46.69
N ARG A 17 30.99 16.44 46.59
CA ARG A 17 29.91 16.67 45.63
C ARG A 17 30.37 16.65 44.20
N ASN A 18 31.52 17.31 43.91
CA ASN A 18 32.14 17.36 42.59
C ASN A 18 32.62 15.98 42.15
N ALA A 19 33.28 15.23 43.02
CA ALA A 19 33.67 13.85 42.71
C ALA A 19 32.46 12.94 42.39
N LYS A 20 31.33 13.14 43.08
CA LYS A 20 30.10 12.39 42.83
C LYS A 20 29.45 12.79 41.50
N LEU A 21 29.55 14.06 41.08
CA LEU A 21 29.12 14.56 39.78
C LEU A 21 29.98 14.05 38.65
N GLU A 22 31.29 14.08 38.81
CA GLU A 22 32.28 13.55 37.86
C GLU A 22 32.06 12.05 37.62
N ALA A 23 31.85 11.27 38.68
CA ALA A 23 31.56 9.84 38.57
C ALA A 23 30.25 9.58 37.81
N LYS A 24 29.21 10.42 38.03
CA LYS A 24 27.95 10.33 37.26
C LYS A 24 28.10 10.70 35.79
N LEU A 25 28.90 11.72 35.50
CA LEU A 25 29.24 12.13 34.12
C LEU A 25 29.97 11.02 33.40
N ALA A 26 31.02 10.46 34.01
CA ALA A 26 31.81 9.36 33.43
C ALA A 26 30.95 8.12 33.18
N ALA A 27 30.04 7.76 34.09
CA ALA A 27 29.10 6.65 33.88
C ALA A 27 28.15 6.91 32.70
N ARG A 28 27.66 8.13 32.55
CA ARG A 28 26.79 8.52 31.46
C ARG A 28 27.51 8.56 30.10
N GLU A 29 28.73 9.02 30.07
CA GLU A 29 29.59 9.00 28.88
C GLU A 29 29.89 7.57 28.44
N GLN A 30 30.15 6.66 29.39
CA GLN A 30 30.36 5.25 29.10
C GLN A 30 29.09 4.58 28.55
N GLU A 31 27.92 4.88 29.09
CA GLU A 31 26.63 4.40 28.58
C GLU A 31 26.37 4.92 27.15
N GLN A 32 26.60 6.21 26.91
CA GLN A 32 26.47 6.79 25.57
C GLN A 32 27.44 6.17 24.57
N ALA A 33 28.71 5.92 24.97
CA ALA A 33 29.71 5.26 24.12
C ALA A 33 29.25 3.83 23.73
N GLN A 34 28.65 3.07 24.66
CA GLN A 34 28.10 1.74 24.37
C GLN A 34 26.93 1.80 23.39
N VAL A 35 26.04 2.77 23.56
CA VAL A 35 24.91 2.98 22.65
C VAL A 35 25.41 3.36 21.25
N ILE A 36 26.36 4.28 21.14
CA ILE A 36 26.96 4.68 19.86
C ILE A 36 27.61 3.47 19.18
N THR A 37 28.38 2.67 19.92
CA THR A 37 29.02 1.46 19.37
C THR A 37 27.97 0.45 18.85
N SER A 38 26.92 0.21 19.62
CA SER A 38 25.80 -0.66 19.21
C SER A 38 25.11 -0.16 17.95
N LEU A 39 24.80 1.14 17.88
CA LEU A 39 24.16 1.76 16.71
C LEU A 39 25.08 1.74 15.49
N THR A 40 26.38 1.90 15.68
CA THR A 40 27.37 1.84 14.58
C THR A 40 27.42 0.43 13.98
N LEU A 41 27.49 -0.61 14.82
CA LEU A 41 27.45 -2.00 14.37
C LEU A 41 26.14 -2.35 13.67
N GLN A 42 25.03 -1.84 14.16
CA GLN A 42 23.71 -2.05 13.55
C GLN A 42 23.60 -1.34 12.20
N ASN A 43 24.16 -0.14 12.06
CA ASN A 43 24.24 0.57 10.79
C ASN A 43 25.15 -0.13 9.77
N GLU A 44 26.30 -0.63 10.19
CA GLU A 44 27.20 -1.40 9.32
C GLU A 44 26.51 -2.67 8.81
N TRP A 45 25.83 -3.41 9.69
CA TRP A 45 25.05 -4.59 9.29
C TRP A 45 23.95 -4.23 8.31
N LEU A 46 23.18 -3.15 8.55
CA LEU A 46 22.14 -2.67 7.64
C LEU A 46 22.71 -2.25 6.28
N LEU A 47 23.88 -1.59 6.27
CA LEU A 47 24.57 -1.22 5.02
C LEU A 47 25.03 -2.45 4.24
N GLU A 48 25.46 -3.50 4.91
CA GLU A 48 25.84 -4.77 4.28
C GLU A 48 24.61 -5.49 3.69
N GLN A 49 23.49 -5.53 4.41
CA GLN A 49 22.23 -6.04 3.91
C GLN A 49 21.71 -5.22 2.69
N LEU A 50 21.85 -3.90 2.72
CA LEU A 50 21.54 -3.04 1.60
C LEU A 50 22.44 -3.29 0.37
N LYS A 51 23.74 -3.53 0.56
CA LYS A 51 24.66 -3.91 -0.52
C LYS A 51 24.28 -5.27 -1.11
N LEU A 52 23.93 -6.24 -0.28
CA LEU A 52 23.47 -7.57 -0.71
C LEU A 52 22.14 -7.51 -1.45
N SER A 53 21.18 -6.70 -0.97
CA SER A 53 19.90 -6.51 -1.65
C SER A 53 20.05 -5.73 -2.96
N LYS A 54 20.92 -4.71 -3.02
CA LYS A 54 21.29 -4.06 -4.28
C LYS A 54 21.89 -5.04 -5.29
N LYS A 55 22.79 -5.92 -4.87
CA LYS A 55 23.41 -6.93 -5.74
C LYS A 55 22.38 -7.96 -6.26
N LYS A 56 21.35 -8.27 -5.47
CA LYS A 56 20.20 -9.11 -5.89
C LYS A 56 19.23 -8.36 -6.81
N LEU A 57 19.00 -7.07 -6.61
CA LEU A 57 18.05 -6.26 -7.37
C LEU A 57 18.62 -5.78 -8.72
N PHE A 58 19.89 -5.39 -8.80
CA PHE A 58 20.52 -4.90 -10.02
C PHE A 58 21.20 -5.99 -10.87
N GLY A 59 21.20 -7.25 -10.42
CA GLY A 59 21.59 -8.42 -11.21
C GLY A 59 20.45 -9.05 -12.00
N ARG A 60 19.20 -8.56 -11.88
CA ARG A 60 18.03 -8.94 -12.68
C ARG A 60 17.49 -7.70 -13.40
N SER A 61 16.92 -7.90 -14.59
CA SER A 61 16.40 -6.80 -15.42
C SER A 61 15.48 -5.88 -14.61
N SER A 62 15.54 -4.57 -14.88
CA SER A 62 14.81 -3.52 -14.18
C SER A 62 13.28 -3.77 -14.10
N GLU A 63 12.70 -4.42 -15.11
CA GLU A 63 11.28 -4.76 -15.17
C GLU A 63 10.84 -5.80 -14.14
N GLN A 64 11.67 -6.82 -13.86
CA GLN A 64 11.34 -7.81 -12.80
C GLN A 64 11.44 -7.21 -11.39
N ALA A 65 12.31 -6.23 -11.18
CA ALA A 65 12.42 -5.52 -9.91
C ALA A 65 11.23 -4.56 -9.69
N GLU A 66 10.71 -3.92 -10.74
CA GLU A 66 9.49 -3.10 -10.68
C GLU A 66 8.26 -3.95 -10.36
N GLN A 67 8.16 -5.13 -10.94
CA GLN A 67 7.05 -6.06 -10.73
C GLN A 67 7.04 -6.61 -9.30
N MET A 68 8.21 -7.01 -8.74
CA MET A 68 8.32 -7.43 -7.33
C MET A 68 7.95 -6.33 -6.34
N VAL A 69 8.32 -5.08 -6.61
CA VAL A 69 7.99 -3.94 -5.73
C VAL A 69 6.52 -3.58 -5.83
N MET A 70 5.91 -3.69 -7.00
CA MET A 70 4.47 -3.47 -7.20
C MET A 70 3.63 -4.59 -6.55
N GLU A 71 4.07 -5.85 -6.63
CA GLU A 71 3.41 -6.98 -5.97
C GLU A 71 3.46 -6.90 -4.44
N GLN A 72 4.48 -6.26 -3.87
CA GLN A 72 4.59 -6.05 -2.41
C GLN A 72 3.86 -4.81 -1.89
N LEU A 73 3.40 -3.91 -2.77
CA LEU A 73 2.76 -2.64 -2.43
C LEU A 73 1.30 -2.56 -2.91
N SER A 74 0.60 -3.70 -3.00
CA SER A 74 -0.83 -3.70 -3.29
C SER A 74 -1.60 -3.06 -2.14
N PHE A 75 -1.94 -1.79 -2.32
CA PHE A 75 -2.74 -1.03 -1.39
C PHE A 75 -4.23 -1.19 -1.69
N THR A 76 -4.98 -1.26 -0.63
CA THR A 76 -6.41 -1.40 -0.61
C THR A 76 -7.10 -0.06 -0.86
N TYR A 77 -8.04 -0.02 -1.79
CA TYR A 77 -8.98 1.09 -1.96
C TYR A 77 -10.22 0.86 -1.11
N VAL A 78 -10.61 1.87 -0.34
CA VAL A 78 -11.88 1.92 0.38
C VAL A 78 -12.76 2.97 -0.29
N PRO A 79 -13.98 2.64 -0.76
CA PRO A 79 -14.90 3.62 -1.33
C PRO A 79 -15.20 4.74 -0.31
N ALA A 80 -15.27 5.97 -0.79
CA ALA A 80 -15.67 7.12 0.01
C ALA A 80 -17.05 6.89 0.63
N GLY A 81 -17.13 6.89 1.96
CA GLY A 81 -18.38 6.68 2.72
C GLY A 81 -18.28 5.72 3.90
N THR A 82 -17.25 4.89 3.97
CA THR A 82 -16.98 4.07 5.17
C THR A 82 -15.89 4.76 5.97
N GLY A 83 -16.26 5.39 7.09
CA GLY A 83 -15.32 6.09 7.96
C GLY A 83 -14.28 5.15 8.55
N ILE A 84 -13.10 5.11 7.94
CA ILE A 84 -11.92 4.52 8.55
C ILE A 84 -11.10 5.66 9.10
N GLN A 85 -11.03 5.73 10.43
CA GLN A 85 -10.04 6.55 11.09
C GLN A 85 -8.67 5.88 10.96
N PRO A 86 -7.62 6.59 10.52
CA PRO A 86 -6.26 6.08 10.59
C PRO A 86 -5.79 6.14 12.05
N SER A 87 -6.11 5.11 12.84
CA SER A 87 -5.52 4.95 14.17
C SER A 87 -4.14 4.30 14.02
N GLY A 88 -3.09 5.08 14.28
CA GLY A 88 -1.74 4.60 14.64
C GLY A 88 -1.10 3.61 13.67
N LEU A 89 -0.47 4.11 12.59
CA LEU A 89 0.47 3.33 11.79
C LEU A 89 1.77 3.10 12.58
N GLU A 90 1.82 2.03 13.38
CA GLU A 90 3.09 1.48 13.82
C GLU A 90 3.80 0.84 12.63
N ALA A 91 5.11 1.06 12.51
CA ALA A 91 5.92 0.48 11.44
C ALA A 91 5.90 -1.05 11.55
N VAL A 92 5.24 -1.73 10.61
CA VAL A 92 5.17 -3.19 10.56
C VAL A 92 6.41 -3.73 9.84
N PRO A 93 7.13 -4.71 10.41
CA PRO A 93 8.29 -5.34 9.77
C PRO A 93 7.91 -5.97 8.42
N ALA A 94 8.78 -5.83 7.42
CA ALA A 94 8.56 -6.27 6.04
C ALA A 94 8.32 -7.78 5.83
N ASP A 95 8.62 -8.62 6.84
CA ASP A 95 8.58 -10.07 6.73
C ASP A 95 7.23 -10.71 7.08
N HIS A 96 6.23 -9.91 7.47
CA HIS A 96 4.94 -10.40 7.96
C HIS A 96 3.76 -9.82 7.18
N GLY A 97 3.73 -9.99 5.87
CA GLY A 97 2.70 -9.41 4.99
C GLY A 97 1.25 -9.68 5.43
N GLN A 98 0.95 -10.84 6.02
CA GLN A 98 -0.38 -11.13 6.58
C GLN A 98 -0.65 -10.32 7.86
N LEU A 99 0.30 -10.29 8.80
CA LEU A 99 0.19 -9.50 10.04
C LEU A 99 0.09 -8.01 9.74
N ALA A 100 0.81 -7.54 8.70
CA ALA A 100 0.71 -6.16 8.24
C ALA A 100 -0.69 -5.83 7.71
N ALA A 101 -1.29 -6.73 6.92
CA ALA A 101 -2.64 -6.55 6.40
C ALA A 101 -3.70 -6.59 7.52
N GLU A 102 -3.59 -7.51 8.46
CA GLU A 102 -4.49 -7.61 9.62
C GLU A 102 -4.41 -6.37 10.52
N HIS A 103 -3.20 -5.85 10.75
CA HIS A 103 -3.00 -4.64 11.56
C HIS A 103 -3.56 -3.40 10.87
N LEU A 104 -3.28 -3.23 9.56
CA LEU A 104 -3.77 -2.12 8.76
C LEU A 104 -5.30 -2.10 8.66
N LEU A 105 -5.91 -3.28 8.59
CA LEU A 105 -7.37 -3.44 8.42
C LEU A 105 -8.11 -3.67 9.74
N LYS A 106 -7.44 -3.46 10.88
CA LYS A 106 -8.07 -3.60 12.19
C LYS A 106 -9.28 -2.67 12.32
N GLY A 107 -10.44 -3.25 12.60
CA GLY A 107 -11.71 -2.52 12.68
C GLY A 107 -12.40 -2.25 11.36
N PHE A 108 -11.77 -2.61 10.22
CA PHE A 108 -12.41 -2.53 8.91
C PHE A 108 -13.42 -3.67 8.72
N SER A 109 -14.53 -3.35 8.07
CA SER A 109 -15.50 -4.33 7.57
C SER A 109 -16.02 -3.88 6.20
N GLY A 110 -16.17 -4.80 5.26
CA GLY A 110 -16.67 -4.49 3.93
C GLY A 110 -15.82 -5.09 2.81
N TRP A 111 -15.80 -4.43 1.67
CA TRP A 111 -15.15 -4.91 0.46
C TRP A 111 -13.72 -4.41 0.35
N LEU A 112 -12.81 -5.33 0.02
CA LEU A 112 -11.39 -5.07 -0.14
C LEU A 112 -10.92 -5.52 -1.53
N HIS A 113 -10.54 -4.58 -2.39
CA HIS A 113 -9.92 -4.92 -3.67
C HIS A 113 -8.45 -5.32 -3.49
N ALA A 114 -8.06 -6.47 -4.04
CA ALA A 114 -6.69 -6.98 -3.95
C ALA A 114 -6.24 -7.66 -5.25
N ASP A 115 -4.93 -7.78 -5.42
CA ASP A 115 -4.25 -8.32 -6.60
C ASP A 115 -4.06 -9.85 -6.60
N GLY A 116 -4.67 -10.57 -5.67
CA GLY A 116 -4.49 -12.01 -5.49
C GLY A 116 -3.33 -12.39 -4.57
N TYR A 117 -2.77 -11.43 -3.82
CA TYR A 117 -1.80 -11.75 -2.77
C TYR A 117 -2.44 -12.61 -1.67
N GLN A 118 -1.85 -13.78 -1.41
CA GLN A 118 -2.42 -14.78 -0.49
C GLN A 118 -2.62 -14.28 0.94
N GLY A 119 -1.87 -13.26 1.37
CA GLY A 119 -2.04 -12.65 2.69
C GLY A 119 -3.44 -12.05 2.92
N TYR A 120 -4.12 -11.61 1.87
CA TYR A 120 -5.48 -11.08 1.97
C TYR A 120 -6.57 -12.16 2.01
N HIS A 121 -6.27 -13.39 1.56
CA HIS A 121 -7.26 -14.48 1.55
C HIS A 121 -7.55 -15.07 2.94
N LYS A 122 -6.71 -14.76 3.92
CA LYS A 122 -6.83 -15.23 5.31
C LYS A 122 -7.40 -14.18 6.28
N LEU A 123 -7.90 -13.07 5.75
CA LEU A 123 -8.50 -12.01 6.55
C LEU A 123 -9.81 -12.47 7.22
N PRO A 124 -10.22 -11.81 8.34
CA PRO A 124 -11.47 -12.10 9.01
C PRO A 124 -12.68 -12.03 8.08
N GLY A 125 -13.70 -12.85 8.31
CA GLY A 125 -14.86 -13.01 7.42
C GLY A 125 -15.75 -11.77 7.23
N ASN A 126 -15.56 -10.73 8.04
CA ASN A 126 -16.19 -9.42 7.86
C ASN A 126 -15.52 -8.58 6.75
N ILE A 127 -14.37 -9.03 6.22
CA ILE A 127 -13.68 -8.42 5.10
C ILE A 127 -13.85 -9.32 3.87
N ARG A 128 -14.53 -8.80 2.85
CA ARG A 128 -14.80 -9.53 1.61
C ARG A 128 -13.81 -9.10 0.54
N VAL A 129 -12.86 -9.96 0.21
CA VAL A 129 -11.84 -9.70 -0.82
C VAL A 129 -12.44 -9.78 -2.21
N VAL A 130 -12.20 -8.77 -3.05
CA VAL A 130 -12.56 -8.70 -4.47
C VAL A 130 -11.28 -8.73 -5.29
N GLY A 131 -11.21 -9.64 -6.27
CA GLY A 131 -10.04 -9.82 -7.12
C GLY A 131 -9.94 -8.76 -8.22
N CYS A 132 -8.75 -8.66 -8.81
CA CYS A 132 -8.44 -7.69 -9.85
C CYS A 132 -8.36 -8.37 -11.24
N TRP A 133 -9.28 -8.05 -12.13
CA TRP A 133 -9.30 -8.55 -13.51
C TRP A 133 -8.13 -8.05 -14.37
N ALA A 134 -7.53 -6.91 -14.02
CA ALA A 134 -6.33 -6.45 -14.73
C ALA A 134 -5.16 -7.42 -14.55
N HIS A 135 -5.01 -8.03 -13.37
CA HIS A 135 -4.00 -9.04 -13.12
C HIS A 135 -4.30 -10.35 -13.87
N ALA A 136 -5.54 -10.80 -13.89
CA ALA A 136 -5.95 -11.97 -14.67
C ALA A 136 -5.67 -11.76 -16.17
N ARG A 137 -6.05 -10.60 -16.74
CA ARG A 137 -5.76 -10.25 -18.13
C ARG A 137 -4.26 -10.23 -18.42
N ARG A 138 -3.46 -9.64 -17.53
CA ARG A 138 -2.00 -9.59 -17.68
C ARG A 138 -1.37 -10.97 -17.78
N LYS A 139 -1.87 -11.97 -17.03
CA LYS A 139 -1.36 -13.35 -17.13
C LYS A 139 -1.56 -13.96 -18.51
N PHE A 140 -2.68 -13.69 -19.16
CA PHE A 140 -2.91 -14.13 -20.55
C PHE A 140 -2.04 -13.33 -21.54
N ASP A 141 -1.87 -12.03 -21.33
CA ASP A 141 -0.98 -11.21 -22.17
C ASP A 141 0.48 -11.67 -22.05
N GLU A 142 0.98 -11.93 -20.85
CA GLU A 142 2.29 -12.52 -20.60
C GLU A 142 2.46 -13.86 -21.35
N ALA A 143 1.40 -14.70 -21.38
CA ALA A 143 1.44 -15.95 -22.11
C ALA A 143 1.50 -15.73 -23.63
N LEU A 144 0.81 -14.72 -24.18
CA LEU A 144 0.88 -14.34 -25.57
C LEU A 144 2.29 -13.84 -25.97
N GLN A 145 2.91 -13.02 -25.12
CA GLN A 145 4.23 -12.47 -25.38
C GLN A 145 5.33 -13.54 -25.44
N THR A 146 5.10 -14.77 -24.94
CA THR A 146 6.03 -15.88 -25.14
C THR A 146 6.01 -16.46 -26.56
N LEU A 147 5.03 -16.10 -27.39
CA LEU A 147 4.83 -16.61 -28.73
C LEU A 147 5.27 -15.61 -29.80
N PRO A 148 5.73 -16.06 -30.99
CA PRO A 148 5.93 -15.22 -32.14
C PRO A 148 4.66 -14.44 -32.51
N LYS A 149 4.79 -13.19 -32.97
CA LYS A 149 3.64 -12.30 -33.26
C LYS A 149 2.62 -12.90 -34.22
N GLU A 150 3.09 -13.67 -35.18
CA GLU A 150 2.26 -14.34 -36.19
C GLU A 150 1.34 -15.40 -35.58
N MET A 151 1.77 -16.04 -34.49
CA MET A 151 1.03 -17.10 -33.80
C MET A 151 0.12 -16.61 -32.67
N GLN A 152 0.27 -15.35 -32.26
CA GLN A 152 -0.45 -14.81 -31.11
C GLN A 152 -1.97 -14.76 -31.33
N LYS A 153 -2.43 -14.46 -32.56
CA LYS A 153 -3.85 -14.31 -32.86
C LYS A 153 -4.65 -15.61 -32.71
N ASP A 154 -4.04 -16.73 -33.06
CA ASP A 154 -4.69 -18.04 -33.06
C ASP A 154 -4.38 -18.84 -31.77
N ALA A 155 -3.63 -18.25 -30.88
CA ALA A 155 -3.25 -18.90 -29.64
C ALA A 155 -4.42 -18.98 -28.64
N SER A 156 -4.54 -20.08 -27.89
CA SER A 156 -5.56 -20.22 -26.85
C SER A 156 -5.45 -19.13 -25.76
N ALA A 157 -4.26 -18.55 -25.54
CA ALA A 157 -4.08 -17.41 -24.63
C ALA A 157 -4.82 -16.15 -25.14
N ALA A 158 -4.96 -15.95 -26.45
CA ALA A 158 -5.72 -14.85 -27.02
C ALA A 158 -7.22 -14.95 -26.71
N ILE A 159 -7.74 -16.16 -26.59
CA ILE A 159 -9.15 -16.39 -26.20
C ILE A 159 -9.35 -15.89 -24.77
N GLY A 160 -8.49 -16.30 -23.82
CA GLY A 160 -8.56 -15.84 -22.42
C GLY A 160 -8.41 -14.32 -22.28
N GLU A 161 -7.45 -13.74 -23.01
CA GLU A 161 -7.26 -12.28 -23.05
C GLU A 161 -8.49 -11.57 -23.62
N CYS A 162 -9.08 -12.08 -24.70
CA CYS A 162 -10.26 -11.52 -25.34
C CYS A 162 -11.47 -11.49 -24.38
N TYR A 163 -11.71 -12.56 -23.61
CA TYR A 163 -12.76 -12.57 -22.59
C TYR A 163 -12.52 -11.48 -21.54
N CYS A 164 -11.30 -11.40 -21.00
CA CYS A 164 -10.96 -10.35 -20.04
C CYS A 164 -11.16 -8.95 -20.64
N SER A 165 -10.64 -8.71 -21.84
CA SER A 165 -10.77 -7.41 -22.53
C SER A 165 -12.23 -7.05 -22.82
N ARG A 166 -13.09 -8.04 -23.06
CA ARG A 166 -14.54 -7.82 -23.23
C ARG A 166 -15.18 -7.28 -21.96
N LEU A 167 -14.82 -7.80 -20.78
CA LEU A 167 -15.31 -7.28 -19.49
C LEU A 167 -14.93 -5.79 -19.33
N PHE A 168 -13.67 -5.42 -19.59
CA PHE A 168 -13.25 -4.02 -19.52
C PHE A 168 -13.99 -3.10 -20.48
N LYS A 169 -14.36 -3.58 -21.68
CA LYS A 169 -15.16 -2.81 -22.64
C LYS A 169 -16.58 -2.61 -22.17
N LEU A 170 -17.20 -3.62 -21.56
CA LEU A 170 -18.54 -3.53 -20.98
C LEU A 170 -18.55 -2.55 -19.82
N GLU A 171 -17.61 -2.67 -18.89
CA GLU A 171 -17.47 -1.74 -17.77
C GLU A 171 -17.25 -0.28 -18.22
N GLN A 172 -16.51 -0.06 -19.30
CA GLN A 172 -16.36 1.28 -19.88
C GLN A 172 -17.68 1.83 -20.39
N ALA A 173 -18.52 0.97 -20.98
CA ALA A 173 -19.87 1.37 -21.41
C ALA A 173 -20.82 1.65 -20.23
N PHE A 174 -20.55 1.06 -19.06
CA PHE A 174 -21.35 1.23 -17.85
C PHE A 174 -20.85 2.37 -16.95
N ALA A 175 -19.84 3.12 -17.36
CA ALA A 175 -19.15 4.12 -16.51
C ALA A 175 -20.10 5.20 -15.95
N GLU A 176 -21.09 5.61 -16.74
CA GLU A 176 -22.05 6.68 -16.38
C GLU A 176 -23.33 6.15 -15.71
N LEU A 177 -23.48 4.82 -15.57
CA LEU A 177 -24.66 4.22 -14.95
C LEU A 177 -24.59 4.34 -13.42
N THR A 178 -25.77 4.40 -12.80
CA THR A 178 -25.89 4.27 -11.34
C THR A 178 -25.41 2.88 -10.87
N PRO A 179 -25.04 2.72 -9.60
CA PRO A 179 -24.64 1.41 -9.07
C PRO A 179 -25.70 0.32 -9.29
N GLU A 180 -26.98 0.65 -9.18
CA GLU A 180 -28.11 -0.25 -9.36
C GLU A 180 -28.23 -0.68 -10.82
N GLU A 181 -28.21 0.27 -11.76
CA GLU A 181 -28.25 0.00 -13.20
C GLU A 181 -27.01 -0.81 -13.64
N ARG A 182 -25.84 -0.49 -13.10
CA ARG A 182 -24.59 -1.22 -13.37
C ARG A 182 -24.69 -2.65 -12.89
N TYR A 183 -25.24 -2.89 -11.70
CA TYR A 183 -25.47 -4.24 -11.18
C TYR A 183 -26.35 -5.07 -12.13
N GLU A 184 -27.48 -4.52 -12.58
CA GLU A 184 -28.39 -5.18 -13.53
C GLU A 184 -27.71 -5.48 -14.86
N LYS A 185 -26.96 -4.50 -15.41
CA LYS A 185 -26.24 -4.67 -16.68
C LYS A 185 -25.11 -5.70 -16.59
N ARG A 186 -24.44 -5.79 -15.48
CA ARG A 186 -23.44 -6.84 -15.22
C ARG A 186 -24.07 -8.24 -15.22
N LEU A 187 -25.20 -8.41 -14.56
CA LEU A 187 -25.90 -9.70 -14.57
C LEU A 187 -26.42 -10.06 -15.97
N GLU A 188 -26.88 -9.09 -16.75
CA GLU A 188 -27.38 -9.29 -18.11
C GLU A 188 -26.24 -9.60 -19.11
N GLN A 189 -25.14 -8.84 -19.08
CA GLN A 189 -24.14 -8.85 -20.15
C GLN A 189 -22.80 -9.45 -19.77
N GLU A 190 -22.34 -9.30 -18.52
CA GLU A 190 -21.03 -9.79 -18.09
C GLU A 190 -21.08 -11.20 -17.51
N LYS A 191 -22.14 -11.52 -16.77
CA LYS A 191 -22.29 -12.85 -16.20
C LYS A 191 -22.23 -13.96 -17.29
N PRO A 192 -22.88 -13.86 -18.46
CA PRO A 192 -22.71 -14.84 -19.52
C PRO A 192 -21.28 -14.93 -20.06
N VAL A 193 -20.54 -13.81 -20.11
CA VAL A 193 -19.13 -13.78 -20.50
C VAL A 193 -18.26 -14.52 -19.49
N LEU A 194 -18.53 -14.31 -18.20
CA LEU A 194 -17.84 -15.01 -17.11
C LEU A 194 -18.13 -16.52 -17.13
N ASP A 195 -19.39 -16.92 -17.30
CA ASP A 195 -19.78 -18.33 -17.36
C ASP A 195 -19.09 -19.03 -18.55
N ALA A 196 -19.01 -18.37 -19.71
CA ALA A 196 -18.29 -18.88 -20.87
C ALA A 196 -16.76 -18.97 -20.63
N LEU A 197 -16.16 -17.95 -20.01
CA LEU A 197 -14.75 -17.96 -19.67
C LEU A 197 -14.40 -19.06 -18.67
N LEU A 198 -15.23 -19.25 -17.64
CA LEU A 198 -15.02 -20.31 -16.65
C LEU A 198 -15.09 -21.71 -17.29
N SER A 199 -16.08 -21.93 -18.15
CA SER A 199 -16.23 -23.18 -18.90
C SER A 199 -15.00 -23.45 -19.76
N TRP A 200 -14.59 -22.45 -20.55
CA TRP A 200 -13.40 -22.53 -21.37
C TRP A 200 -12.13 -22.80 -20.55
N ALA A 201 -11.94 -22.12 -19.41
CA ALA A 201 -10.76 -22.28 -18.58
C ALA A 201 -10.66 -23.68 -17.97
N ASN A 202 -11.79 -24.25 -17.51
CA ASN A 202 -11.84 -25.64 -17.00
C ASN A 202 -11.51 -26.66 -18.10
N GLU A 203 -12.03 -26.47 -19.32
CA GLU A 203 -11.71 -27.33 -20.45
C GLU A 203 -10.24 -27.25 -20.83
N MET A 204 -9.69 -26.05 -20.89
CA MET A 204 -8.30 -25.81 -21.25
C MET A 204 -7.31 -26.25 -20.17
N GLN A 205 -7.69 -26.25 -18.90
CA GLN A 205 -6.86 -26.75 -17.81
C GLN A 205 -6.47 -28.20 -18.02
N ALA A 206 -7.43 -29.04 -18.46
CA ALA A 206 -7.19 -30.45 -18.74
C ALA A 206 -6.26 -30.70 -19.96
N LYS A 207 -6.24 -29.75 -20.91
CA LYS A 207 -5.50 -29.86 -22.17
C LYS A 207 -4.15 -29.15 -22.17
N THR A 208 -3.83 -28.40 -21.11
CA THR A 208 -2.66 -27.51 -21.08
C THR A 208 -1.65 -27.98 -20.03
N ALA A 209 -0.36 -28.00 -20.41
CA ALA A 209 0.70 -28.34 -19.46
C ALA A 209 0.74 -27.30 -18.31
N PRO A 210 0.66 -27.72 -17.03
CA PRO A 210 0.51 -26.80 -15.88
C PRO A 210 1.64 -25.76 -15.75
N LYS A 211 2.86 -26.12 -16.16
CA LYS A 211 4.05 -25.24 -16.08
C LYS A 211 4.23 -24.34 -17.32
N SER A 212 3.41 -24.49 -18.36
CA SER A 212 3.44 -23.58 -19.52
C SER A 212 2.96 -22.19 -19.14
N ALA A 213 3.25 -21.18 -19.95
CA ALA A 213 2.78 -19.81 -19.73
C ALA A 213 1.24 -19.74 -19.68
N LEU A 214 0.57 -20.40 -20.62
CA LEU A 214 -0.90 -20.53 -20.63
C LEU A 214 -1.41 -21.31 -19.41
N GLY A 215 -0.76 -22.43 -19.03
CA GLY A 215 -1.15 -23.23 -17.86
C GLY A 215 -1.11 -22.42 -16.57
N ARG A 216 -0.10 -21.57 -16.38
CA ARG A 216 -0.01 -20.65 -15.23
C ARG A 216 -1.10 -19.58 -15.26
N ALA A 217 -1.45 -19.03 -16.43
CA ALA A 217 -2.53 -18.06 -16.56
C ALA A 217 -3.89 -18.65 -16.21
N ILE A 218 -4.18 -19.87 -16.71
CA ILE A 218 -5.42 -20.61 -16.38
C ILE A 218 -5.47 -20.95 -14.89
N HIS A 219 -4.38 -21.45 -14.33
CA HIS A 219 -4.29 -21.77 -12.90
C HIS A 219 -4.58 -20.54 -12.04
N TYR A 220 -3.95 -19.40 -12.34
CA TYR A 220 -4.22 -18.13 -11.65
C TYR A 220 -5.70 -17.74 -11.76
N LEU A 221 -6.28 -17.78 -12.94
CA LEU A 221 -7.68 -17.44 -13.16
C LEU A 221 -8.62 -18.30 -12.30
N LEU A 222 -8.42 -19.62 -12.30
CA LEU A 222 -9.28 -20.56 -11.57
C LEU A 222 -9.08 -20.46 -10.05
N GLU A 223 -7.85 -20.29 -9.57
CA GLU A 223 -7.54 -20.08 -8.15
C GLU A 223 -8.16 -18.78 -7.64
N GLN A 224 -8.09 -17.69 -8.43
CA GLN A 224 -8.64 -16.40 -8.07
C GLN A 224 -10.14 -16.23 -8.39
N TRP A 225 -10.75 -17.21 -9.05
CA TRP A 225 -12.15 -17.11 -9.50
C TRP A 225 -13.14 -16.69 -8.41
N PRO A 226 -13.10 -17.26 -7.18
CA PRO A 226 -14.03 -16.87 -6.12
C PRO A 226 -13.96 -15.39 -5.73
N TYR A 227 -12.80 -14.76 -5.94
CA TYR A 227 -12.57 -13.34 -5.66
C TYR A 227 -12.87 -12.49 -6.88
N LEU A 228 -12.50 -12.94 -8.08
CA LEU A 228 -12.73 -12.24 -9.34
C LEU A 228 -14.22 -12.09 -9.66
N ALA A 229 -15.07 -13.07 -9.33
CA ALA A 229 -16.50 -13.01 -9.58
C ALA A 229 -17.26 -12.07 -8.62
N ARG A 230 -16.67 -11.71 -7.47
CA ARG A 230 -17.37 -10.92 -6.44
C ARG A 230 -17.74 -9.50 -6.84
N TYR A 231 -17.12 -8.90 -7.85
CA TYR A 231 -17.51 -7.57 -8.29
C TYR A 231 -18.95 -7.54 -8.85
N LEU A 232 -19.51 -8.68 -9.23
CA LEU A 232 -20.92 -8.81 -9.61
C LEU A 232 -21.90 -8.66 -8.43
N GLU A 233 -21.43 -8.72 -7.18
CA GLU A 233 -22.31 -8.68 -6.01
C GLU A 233 -22.79 -7.27 -5.65
N ASP A 234 -22.09 -6.23 -6.14
CA ASP A 234 -22.45 -4.83 -5.90
C ASP A 234 -21.97 -3.94 -7.05
N GLY A 235 -22.85 -3.14 -7.62
CA GLY A 235 -22.54 -2.25 -8.73
C GLY A 235 -21.53 -1.13 -8.42
N ARG A 236 -21.24 -0.88 -7.15
CA ARG A 236 -20.20 0.06 -6.70
C ARG A 236 -18.78 -0.51 -6.81
N LEU A 237 -18.64 -1.82 -6.85
CA LEU A 237 -17.33 -2.48 -6.93
C LEU A 237 -16.73 -2.26 -8.31
N GLU A 238 -15.44 -1.96 -8.34
CA GLU A 238 -14.70 -1.83 -9.60
C GLU A 238 -14.24 -3.21 -10.12
N LEU A 239 -14.02 -3.32 -11.43
CA LEU A 239 -13.49 -4.54 -12.05
C LEU A 239 -12.02 -4.77 -11.70
N SER A 240 -11.28 -3.72 -11.32
CA SER A 240 -9.85 -3.79 -11.01
C SER A 240 -9.45 -2.84 -9.91
N ASN A 241 -8.32 -3.12 -9.25
CA ASN A 241 -7.71 -2.22 -8.27
C ASN A 241 -6.79 -1.14 -8.90
N ASN A 242 -6.86 -0.94 -10.22
CA ASN A 242 -6.03 0.03 -10.95
C ASN A 242 -6.10 1.45 -10.38
N ARG A 243 -7.23 1.84 -9.77
CA ARG A 243 -7.39 3.15 -9.14
C ARG A 243 -6.46 3.29 -7.94
N ALA A 244 -6.44 2.28 -7.05
CA ALA A 244 -5.54 2.23 -5.91
C ALA A 244 -4.07 2.17 -6.35
N GLU A 245 -3.74 1.37 -7.37
CA GLU A 245 -2.38 1.28 -7.91
C GLU A 245 -1.91 2.62 -8.51
N ARG A 246 -2.79 3.35 -9.19
CA ARG A 246 -2.47 4.70 -9.69
C ARG A 246 -2.21 5.69 -8.58
N SER A 247 -2.96 5.63 -7.48
CA SER A 247 -2.78 6.53 -6.33
C SER A 247 -1.45 6.31 -5.63
N ILE A 248 -0.93 5.07 -5.60
CA ILE A 248 0.37 4.78 -4.99
C ILE A 248 1.56 5.03 -5.93
N LYS A 249 1.32 5.00 -7.23
CA LYS A 249 2.38 5.14 -8.25
C LYS A 249 3.25 6.39 -8.07
N PRO A 250 2.73 7.61 -7.77
CA PRO A 250 3.56 8.79 -7.53
C PRO A 250 4.57 8.59 -6.40
N PHE A 251 4.17 7.94 -5.31
CA PHE A 251 5.05 7.62 -4.19
C PHE A 251 6.15 6.63 -4.60
N VAL A 252 5.78 5.55 -5.30
CA VAL A 252 6.74 4.54 -5.79
C VAL A 252 7.73 5.13 -6.79
N MET A 253 7.27 5.99 -7.70
CA MET A 253 8.14 6.70 -8.63
C MET A 253 9.05 7.70 -7.92
N GLY A 254 8.55 8.42 -6.94
CA GLY A 254 9.32 9.33 -6.10
C GLY A 254 10.45 8.60 -5.38
N ARG A 255 10.24 7.36 -4.91
CA ARG A 255 11.30 6.53 -4.32
C ARG A 255 12.53 6.35 -5.22
N LYS A 256 12.38 6.38 -6.54
CA LYS A 256 13.52 6.34 -7.47
C LYS A 256 14.43 7.56 -7.32
N ASN A 257 13.90 8.70 -6.87
CA ASN A 257 14.66 9.94 -6.67
C ASN A 257 15.35 9.99 -5.31
N TRP A 258 14.65 9.63 -4.22
CA TRP A 258 15.21 9.69 -2.86
C TRP A 258 15.62 8.33 -2.28
N LEU A 259 15.41 7.22 -2.98
CA LEU A 259 15.77 5.83 -2.68
C LEU A 259 15.19 5.28 -1.37
N PHE A 260 15.31 5.99 -0.25
CA PHE A 260 14.81 5.61 1.08
C PHE A 260 14.66 6.85 1.98
N ALA A 261 13.88 6.73 3.03
CA ALA A 261 13.84 7.71 4.10
C ALA A 261 14.97 7.43 5.10
N ASN A 262 15.62 8.49 5.58
CA ASN A 262 16.75 8.36 6.51
C ASN A 262 16.33 7.84 7.90
N THR A 263 15.06 8.02 8.25
CA THR A 263 14.52 7.59 9.54
C THR A 263 13.14 6.96 9.37
N PRO A 264 12.71 6.04 10.27
CA PRO A 264 11.35 5.52 10.29
C PRO A 264 10.29 6.61 10.37
N GLY A 265 10.50 7.63 11.21
CA GLY A 265 9.60 8.78 11.32
C GLY A 265 9.47 9.59 10.02
N GLY A 266 10.56 9.76 9.27
CA GLY A 266 10.54 10.39 7.95
C GLY A 266 9.78 9.56 6.92
N ALA A 267 9.91 8.23 6.96
CA ALA A 267 9.14 7.33 6.10
C ALA A 267 7.63 7.44 6.40
N GLN A 268 7.27 7.43 7.66
CA GLN A 268 5.89 7.56 8.12
C GLN A 268 5.29 8.93 7.74
N ALA A 269 6.00 10.02 7.96
CA ALA A 269 5.57 11.36 7.57
C ALA A 269 5.34 11.46 6.06
N SER A 270 6.23 10.91 5.25
CA SER A 270 6.08 10.86 3.79
C SER A 270 4.83 10.07 3.39
N ALA A 271 4.61 8.89 3.98
CA ALA A 271 3.45 8.06 3.70
C ALA A 271 2.13 8.80 4.04
N VAL A 272 2.06 9.47 5.20
CA VAL A 272 0.88 10.26 5.61
C VAL A 272 0.61 11.40 4.63
N ILE A 273 1.65 12.19 4.27
CA ILE A 273 1.47 13.32 3.35
C ILE A 273 1.02 12.84 1.97
N TYR A 274 1.62 11.78 1.42
CA TYR A 274 1.18 11.22 0.14
C TYR A 274 -0.24 10.66 0.21
N SER A 275 -0.62 10.02 1.31
CA SER A 275 -1.99 9.55 1.54
C SER A 275 -3.00 10.73 1.50
N LEU A 276 -2.70 11.84 2.18
CA LEU A 276 -3.54 13.04 2.15
C LEU A 276 -3.62 13.65 0.75
N ILE A 277 -2.50 13.72 0.01
CA ILE A 277 -2.46 14.24 -1.36
C ILE A 277 -3.35 13.39 -2.30
N GLU A 278 -3.18 12.07 -2.27
CA GLU A 278 -3.95 11.20 -3.16
C GLU A 278 -5.44 11.15 -2.77
N THR A 279 -5.74 11.18 -1.47
CA THR A 279 -7.12 11.29 -0.98
C THR A 279 -7.77 12.60 -1.42
N ALA A 280 -7.05 13.72 -1.38
CA ALA A 280 -7.55 15.00 -1.89
C ALA A 280 -7.89 14.92 -3.39
N LYS A 281 -6.99 14.38 -4.22
CA LYS A 281 -7.22 14.19 -5.67
C LYS A 281 -8.43 13.33 -5.95
N GLU A 282 -8.58 12.20 -5.24
CA GLU A 282 -9.71 11.27 -5.39
C GLU A 282 -11.06 11.93 -5.03
N ASN A 283 -11.04 12.97 -4.18
CA ASN A 283 -12.21 13.75 -3.81
C ASN A 283 -12.38 15.06 -4.64
N GLY A 284 -11.63 15.22 -5.73
CA GLY A 284 -11.73 16.39 -6.61
C GLY A 284 -11.16 17.68 -6.00
N LEU A 285 -10.38 17.56 -4.92
CA LEU A 285 -9.74 18.71 -4.26
C LEU A 285 -8.38 19.01 -4.91
N ASP A 286 -8.00 20.29 -4.90
CA ASP A 286 -6.63 20.72 -5.13
C ASP A 286 -5.76 20.33 -3.92
N PRO A 287 -4.77 19.43 -4.07
CA PRO A 287 -3.99 18.93 -2.94
C PRO A 287 -3.25 20.03 -2.17
N TYR A 288 -2.77 21.05 -2.85
CA TYR A 288 -2.05 22.16 -2.20
C TYR A 288 -3.01 22.97 -1.31
N ARG A 289 -4.17 23.35 -1.83
CA ARG A 289 -5.17 24.11 -1.08
C ARG A 289 -5.72 23.31 0.09
N TYR A 290 -5.97 22.02 -0.12
CA TYR A 290 -6.43 21.13 0.93
C TYR A 290 -5.40 20.97 2.04
N LEU A 291 -4.13 20.69 1.72
CA LEU A 291 -3.07 20.59 2.72
C LEU A 291 -2.84 21.90 3.47
N LEU A 292 -2.89 23.03 2.76
CA LEU A 292 -2.78 24.35 3.39
C LEU A 292 -3.90 24.56 4.41
N TRP A 293 -5.14 24.25 4.02
CA TRP A 293 -6.30 24.34 4.90
C TRP A 293 -6.17 23.40 6.11
N VAL A 294 -5.77 22.16 5.93
CA VAL A 294 -5.52 21.21 7.03
C VAL A 294 -4.46 21.74 7.99
N LEU A 295 -3.30 22.18 7.48
CA LEU A 295 -2.20 22.67 8.31
C LEU A 295 -2.54 23.96 9.07
N GLN A 296 -3.39 24.82 8.51
CA GLN A 296 -3.85 26.05 9.18
C GLN A 296 -4.85 25.77 10.31
N ASN A 297 -5.69 24.73 10.17
CA ASN A 297 -6.77 24.46 11.13
C ASN A 297 -6.44 23.38 12.15
N ALA A 298 -5.60 22.38 11.80
CA ALA A 298 -5.28 21.26 12.66
C ALA A 298 -4.70 21.65 14.04
N PRO A 299 -3.76 22.61 14.15
CA PRO A 299 -3.19 22.99 15.46
C PRO A 299 -4.25 23.48 16.43
N GLN A 300 -5.13 24.38 16.00
CA GLN A 300 -6.17 24.96 16.86
C GLN A 300 -7.27 23.93 17.20
N LEU A 301 -7.68 23.12 16.23
CA LEU A 301 -8.71 22.13 16.44
C LEU A 301 -8.23 21.00 17.36
N SER A 302 -6.96 20.57 17.23
CA SER A 302 -6.41 19.50 18.07
C SER A 302 -6.31 19.85 19.56
N GLU A 303 -6.24 21.16 19.90
CA GLU A 303 -6.23 21.62 21.29
C GLU A 303 -7.63 21.71 21.90
N THR A 304 -8.67 21.87 21.08
CA THR A 304 -10.02 22.23 21.55
C THR A 304 -11.05 21.13 21.33
N ASP A 305 -10.78 20.12 20.49
CA ASP A 305 -11.76 19.15 20.05
C ASP A 305 -11.14 17.76 19.82
N GLU A 306 -11.57 16.76 20.57
CA GLU A 306 -11.10 15.39 20.43
C GLU A 306 -11.42 14.77 19.05
N THR A 307 -12.46 15.26 18.36
CA THR A 307 -12.88 14.81 17.02
C THR A 307 -12.31 15.69 15.88
N TRP A 308 -11.28 16.47 16.16
CA TRP A 308 -10.70 17.43 15.21
C TRP A 308 -10.35 16.85 13.85
N ALA A 309 -9.84 15.62 13.81
CA ALA A 309 -9.44 14.97 12.56
C ALA A 309 -10.65 14.72 11.63
N GLU A 310 -11.82 14.39 12.19
CA GLU A 310 -13.05 14.20 11.42
C GLU A 310 -13.52 15.50 10.74
N LYS A 311 -13.24 16.65 11.37
CA LYS A 311 -13.59 17.96 10.83
C LYS A 311 -12.72 18.37 9.65
N LEU A 312 -11.55 17.75 9.51
CA LEU A 312 -10.58 18.00 8.44
C LEU A 312 -10.61 16.96 7.32
N LEU A 313 -11.57 16.03 7.33
CA LEU A 313 -11.74 15.07 6.24
C LEU A 313 -12.06 15.78 4.90
N PRO A 314 -11.66 15.22 3.75
CA PRO A 314 -11.89 15.81 2.43
C PRO A 314 -13.35 16.18 2.16
N ALA A 315 -14.30 15.36 2.63
CA ALA A 315 -15.74 15.64 2.49
C ALA A 315 -16.22 16.90 3.23
N ARG A 316 -15.41 17.44 4.16
CA ARG A 316 -15.68 18.68 4.91
C ARG A 316 -14.84 19.86 4.46
N ALA A 317 -14.00 19.64 3.44
CA ALA A 317 -13.17 20.70 2.89
C ALA A 317 -14.03 21.85 2.32
N PRO A 318 -13.65 23.13 2.55
CA PRO A 318 -14.36 24.26 2.01
C PRO A 318 -14.25 24.34 0.48
N LYS A 319 -15.18 25.07 -0.15
CA LYS A 319 -15.29 25.16 -1.63
C LYS A 319 -13.99 25.63 -2.30
N GLU A 320 -13.23 26.46 -1.62
CA GLU A 320 -11.96 26.98 -2.09
C GLU A 320 -10.88 25.91 -2.30
N CYS A 321 -11.05 24.75 -1.66
CA CYS A 321 -10.17 23.60 -1.82
C CYS A 321 -10.47 22.78 -3.07
N TYR A 322 -11.62 22.95 -3.72
CA TYR A 322 -11.95 22.19 -4.92
C TYR A 322 -11.21 22.70 -6.16
N MET A 323 -10.89 21.75 -7.06
CA MET A 323 -10.33 22.14 -8.36
C MET A 323 -11.39 22.90 -9.15
N PRO A 324 -11.02 24.01 -9.84
CA PRO A 324 -11.95 24.68 -10.71
C PRO A 324 -12.42 23.72 -11.80
N HIS A 325 -13.72 23.65 -12.01
CA HIS A 325 -14.29 22.91 -13.13
C HIS A 325 -13.72 23.47 -14.44
N LYS A 326 -13.09 22.57 -15.23
CA LYS A 326 -12.66 22.90 -16.59
C LYS A 326 -13.86 23.03 -17.52
#